data_c839088b17b2ed9f3bbbbb4c7fd333bc
#
_entry.id   c839088b17b2ed9f3bbbbb4c7fd333bc
#
_cell.length_a   1.000
_cell.length_b   1.000
_cell.length_c   1.000
_cell.angle_alpha   90.00
_cell.angle_beta   90.00
_cell.angle_gamma   90.00
#
_symmetry.space_group_name_H-M   'P 1'
#
loop_
_entity.id
_entity.type
_entity.pdbx_description
1 polymer ?
#
loop_
_entity_poly.entity_id
_entity_poly.type
_entity_poly.pdbx_seq_one_letter_code
_entity_poly.pdbx_strand_id
1 'polypeptide(L)'
;SWLASNQAKALARGWFGKAAERGYRLAYNLFAGITLLPVLALPILLPDRQIYALQEPWLWAALGVQGLALVALVVGLWQTGAWSFLGVEQLFQMQSRNNSKLVVRGMYRWVRHPLYTAGLAFIWFSPVMTANLLVLNLGLTAYILIGARFEERKLRREYGEAYAEYQQRTPMLVPRLGRKASLQ
;
A
#
# COMPACT_ATOMS: atom_id res chain seq x y z
N SER A 1 0.10 0.56 13.30
CA SER A 1 -0.78 0.20 14.41
C SER A 1 0.03 -0.38 15.55
N TRP A 2 -0.44 -0.27 16.79
CA TRP A 2 0.23 -0.82 17.99
C TRP A 2 0.48 -2.34 17.85
N LEU A 3 -0.47 -3.08 17.26
CA LEU A 3 -0.36 -4.51 16.95
C LEU A 3 0.82 -4.87 16.02
N ALA A 4 1.25 -3.96 15.16
CA ALA A 4 2.43 -4.15 14.32
C ALA A 4 3.75 -3.73 15.00
N SER A 5 3.68 -3.24 16.25
CA SER A 5 4.83 -2.75 17.00
C SER A 5 5.69 -3.91 17.56
N ASN A 6 6.96 -3.59 17.85
CA ASN A 6 7.87 -4.53 18.49
C ASN A 6 7.40 -4.95 19.89
N GLN A 7 6.60 -4.12 20.57
CA GLN A 7 6.03 -4.42 21.88
C GLN A 7 4.96 -5.52 21.82
N ALA A 8 4.05 -5.45 20.82
CA ALA A 8 3.05 -6.49 20.62
C ALA A 8 3.68 -7.84 20.24
N LYS A 9 4.78 -7.80 19.44
CA LYS A 9 5.56 -9.02 19.14
C LYS A 9 6.25 -9.58 20.37
N ALA A 10 6.79 -8.73 21.26
CA ALA A 10 7.42 -9.17 22.50
C ALA A 10 6.42 -9.83 23.46
N LEU A 11 5.20 -9.28 23.56
CA LEU A 11 4.10 -9.89 24.33
C LEU A 11 3.68 -11.25 23.75
N ALA A 12 3.54 -11.35 22.42
CA ALA A 12 3.21 -12.60 21.76
C ALA A 12 4.30 -13.67 21.95
N ARG A 13 5.59 -13.28 21.99
CA ARG A 13 6.71 -14.18 22.31
C ARG A 13 6.59 -14.74 23.73
N GLY A 14 6.20 -13.91 24.70
CA GLY A 14 6.05 -14.33 26.10
C GLY A 14 4.94 -15.37 26.30
N TRP A 15 3.89 -15.32 25.47
CA TRP A 15 2.70 -16.17 25.60
C TRP A 15 2.75 -17.44 24.75
N PHE A 16 3.33 -17.39 23.56
CA PHE A 16 3.24 -18.47 22.55
C PHE A 16 4.59 -18.98 22.01
N GLY A 17 5.72 -18.48 22.53
CA GLY A 17 7.05 -18.93 22.16
C GLY A 17 7.46 -18.60 20.71
N LYS A 18 8.55 -19.25 20.23
CA LYS A 18 9.12 -19.00 18.89
C LYS A 18 8.17 -19.32 17.71
N ALA A 19 7.21 -20.21 17.90
CA ALA A 19 6.21 -20.54 16.87
C ALA A 19 5.26 -19.37 16.59
N ALA A 20 4.95 -18.54 17.60
CA ALA A 20 4.12 -17.36 17.45
C ALA A 20 4.75 -16.29 16.55
N GLU A 21 6.07 -16.16 16.55
CA GLU A 21 6.75 -15.20 15.67
C GLU A 21 6.54 -15.50 14.18
N ARG A 22 6.51 -16.76 13.84
CA ARG A 22 6.37 -17.21 12.46
C ARG A 22 4.95 -16.96 11.93
N GLY A 23 3.94 -17.24 12.76
CA GLY A 23 2.53 -17.09 12.40
C GLY A 23 1.96 -15.69 12.62
N TYR A 24 2.60 -14.85 13.44
CA TYR A 24 2.06 -13.56 13.86
C TYR A 24 1.72 -12.63 12.70
N ARG A 25 2.60 -12.54 11.71
CA ARG A 25 2.39 -11.66 10.55
C ARG A 25 1.23 -12.14 9.68
N LEU A 26 1.11 -13.46 9.48
CA LEU A 26 -0.01 -14.03 8.75
C LEU A 26 -1.31 -13.84 9.52
N ALA A 27 -1.33 -14.15 10.82
CA ALA A 27 -2.50 -13.96 11.68
C ALA A 27 -2.94 -12.49 11.72
N TYR A 28 -2.00 -11.55 11.81
CA TYR A 28 -2.26 -10.13 11.75
C TYR A 28 -2.86 -9.71 10.39
N ASN A 29 -2.31 -10.19 9.28
CA ASN A 29 -2.82 -9.88 7.95
C ASN A 29 -4.21 -10.47 7.71
N LEU A 30 -4.45 -11.70 8.17
CA LEU A 30 -5.77 -12.33 8.13
C LEU A 30 -6.79 -11.56 8.97
N PHE A 31 -6.43 -11.21 10.21
CA PHE A 31 -7.29 -10.40 11.08
C PHE A 31 -7.57 -9.04 10.47
N ALA A 32 -6.55 -8.35 9.95
CA ALA A 32 -6.72 -7.07 9.26
C ALA A 32 -7.61 -7.20 8.01
N GLY A 33 -7.45 -8.26 7.22
CA GLY A 33 -8.31 -8.55 6.08
C GLY A 33 -9.76 -8.79 6.49
N ILE A 34 -10.00 -9.64 7.48
CA ILE A 34 -11.35 -9.94 7.98
C ILE A 34 -12.03 -8.69 8.55
N THR A 35 -11.30 -7.86 9.29
CA THR A 35 -11.85 -6.61 9.85
C THR A 35 -12.06 -5.52 8.79
N LEU A 36 -11.34 -5.57 7.68
CA LEU A 36 -11.53 -4.66 6.56
C LEU A 36 -12.77 -5.00 5.72
N LEU A 37 -13.13 -6.29 5.61
CA LEU A 37 -14.28 -6.72 4.80
C LEU A 37 -15.59 -6.01 5.16
N PRO A 38 -16.01 -5.89 6.43
CA PRO A 38 -17.20 -5.12 6.78
C PRO A 38 -17.14 -3.66 6.33
N VAL A 39 -15.97 -3.03 6.48
CA VAL A 39 -15.76 -1.63 6.06
C VAL A 39 -15.95 -1.47 4.55
N LEU A 40 -15.43 -2.41 3.76
CA LEU A 40 -15.60 -2.43 2.30
C LEU A 40 -17.04 -2.79 1.88
N ALA A 41 -17.76 -3.52 2.70
CA ALA A 41 -19.16 -3.88 2.45
C ALA A 41 -20.14 -2.74 2.79
N LEU A 42 -19.78 -1.81 3.69
CA LEU A 42 -20.65 -0.70 4.10
C LEU A 42 -21.25 0.10 2.94
N PRO A 43 -20.50 0.47 1.89
CA PRO A 43 -21.04 1.20 0.74
C PRO A 43 -22.14 0.44 -0.01
N ILE A 44 -22.14 -0.89 0.09
CA ILE A 44 -23.12 -1.75 -0.60
C ILE A 44 -24.37 -1.94 0.28
N LEU A 45 -24.18 -1.98 1.60
CA LEU A 45 -25.24 -2.30 2.58
C LEU A 45 -26.05 -1.08 3.03
N LEU A 46 -25.46 0.11 2.97
CA LEU A 46 -26.13 1.34 3.40
C LEU A 46 -26.91 1.98 2.24
N PRO A 47 -28.03 2.69 2.55
CA PRO A 47 -28.70 3.54 1.57
C PRO A 47 -27.70 4.48 0.90
N ASP A 48 -27.71 4.55 -0.43
CA ASP A 48 -26.70 5.29 -1.17
C ASP A 48 -27.32 6.24 -2.19
N ARG A 49 -26.59 7.29 -2.52
CA ARG A 49 -26.96 8.28 -3.54
C ARG A 49 -25.88 8.38 -4.57
N GLN A 50 -26.22 8.16 -5.82
CA GLN A 50 -25.31 8.38 -6.94
C GLN A 50 -24.97 9.88 -7.07
N ILE A 51 -23.67 10.19 -7.13
CA ILE A 51 -23.15 11.54 -7.33
C ILE A 51 -22.91 11.76 -8.83
N TYR A 52 -22.23 10.84 -9.50
CA TYR A 52 -22.04 10.84 -10.93
C TYR A 52 -21.91 9.43 -11.49
N ALA A 53 -22.21 9.29 -12.78
CA ALA A 53 -21.81 8.18 -13.62
C ALA A 53 -21.23 8.77 -14.91
N LEU A 54 -20.02 8.37 -15.23
CA LEU A 54 -19.33 8.81 -16.45
C LEU A 54 -19.98 8.16 -17.67
N GLN A 55 -20.20 8.96 -18.70
CA GLN A 55 -20.63 8.51 -20.02
C GLN A 55 -19.44 8.48 -20.99
N GLU A 56 -19.64 7.92 -22.17
CA GLU A 56 -18.63 7.93 -23.22
C GLU A 56 -18.29 9.38 -23.65
N PRO A 57 -17.02 9.69 -23.93
CA PRO A 57 -15.85 8.80 -23.96
C PRO A 57 -15.14 8.66 -22.58
N TRP A 58 -15.56 9.40 -21.56
CA TRP A 58 -14.89 9.47 -20.25
C TRP A 58 -14.95 8.15 -19.49
N LEU A 59 -16.00 7.34 -19.72
CA LEU A 59 -16.12 5.99 -19.19
C LEU A 59 -14.90 5.14 -19.56
N TRP A 60 -14.56 5.10 -20.85
CA TRP A 60 -13.43 4.30 -21.33
C TRP A 60 -12.09 4.81 -20.83
N ALA A 61 -11.94 6.15 -20.72
CA ALA A 61 -10.75 6.75 -20.15
C ALA A 61 -10.56 6.34 -18.67
N ALA A 62 -11.63 6.39 -17.88
CA ALA A 62 -11.60 5.97 -16.47
C ALA A 62 -11.27 4.47 -16.32
N LEU A 63 -11.92 3.61 -17.09
CA LEU A 63 -11.64 2.17 -17.12
C LEU A 63 -10.20 1.88 -17.55
N GLY A 64 -9.66 2.62 -18.52
CA GLY A 64 -8.28 2.51 -18.95
C GLY A 64 -7.29 2.83 -17.82
N VAL A 65 -7.53 3.93 -17.06
CA VAL A 65 -6.71 4.28 -15.90
C VAL A 65 -6.83 3.22 -14.81
N GLN A 66 -8.03 2.71 -14.51
CA GLN A 66 -8.22 1.63 -13.53
C GLN A 66 -7.50 0.34 -13.95
N GLY A 67 -7.57 -0.03 -15.23
CA GLY A 67 -6.83 -1.17 -15.77
C GLY A 67 -5.32 -1.03 -15.61
N LEU A 68 -4.76 0.15 -15.96
CA LEU A 68 -3.35 0.46 -15.74
C LEU A 68 -2.97 0.44 -14.25
N ALA A 69 -3.81 0.98 -13.40
CA ALA A 69 -3.61 0.96 -11.96
C ALA A 69 -3.58 -0.47 -11.41
N LEU A 70 -4.48 -1.34 -11.88
CA LEU A 70 -4.51 -2.75 -11.50
C LEU A 70 -3.24 -3.48 -11.94
N VAL A 71 -2.79 -3.27 -13.18
CA VAL A 71 -1.52 -3.83 -13.68
C VAL A 71 -0.36 -3.34 -12.81
N ALA A 72 -0.31 -2.04 -12.49
CA ALA A 72 0.74 -1.48 -11.63
C ALA A 72 0.71 -2.10 -10.21
N LEU A 73 -0.46 -2.37 -9.64
CA LEU A 73 -0.61 -3.08 -8.37
C LEU A 73 -0.04 -4.50 -8.44
N VAL A 74 -0.41 -5.27 -9.47
CA VAL A 74 0.08 -6.65 -9.65
C VAL A 74 1.60 -6.67 -9.84
N VAL A 75 2.12 -5.82 -10.73
CA VAL A 75 3.57 -5.72 -10.97
C VAL A 75 4.31 -5.26 -9.71
N GLY A 76 3.77 -4.29 -8.99
CA GLY A 76 4.34 -3.81 -7.74
C GLY A 76 4.37 -4.87 -6.65
N LEU A 77 3.32 -5.65 -6.49
CA LEU A 77 3.29 -6.80 -5.57
C LEU A 77 4.34 -7.85 -5.94
N TRP A 78 4.51 -8.14 -7.23
CA TRP A 78 5.56 -9.06 -7.67
C TRP A 78 6.97 -8.52 -7.39
N GLN A 79 7.22 -7.22 -7.63
CA GLN A 79 8.52 -6.58 -7.37
C GLN A 79 8.86 -6.51 -5.88
N THR A 80 7.88 -6.36 -5.01
CA THR A 80 8.08 -6.28 -3.55
C THR A 80 8.16 -7.65 -2.88
N GLY A 81 7.96 -8.74 -3.62
CA GLY A 81 7.89 -10.09 -3.06
C GLY A 81 6.57 -10.31 -2.32
N ALA A 82 5.50 -10.57 -3.05
CA ALA A 82 4.15 -10.78 -2.50
C ALA A 82 4.12 -11.79 -1.36
N TRP A 83 4.91 -12.83 -1.44
CA TRP A 83 5.04 -13.88 -0.42
C TRP A 83 5.66 -13.38 0.89
N SER A 84 6.64 -12.48 0.79
CA SER A 84 7.24 -11.81 1.95
C SER A 84 6.27 -10.83 2.60
N PHE A 85 5.51 -10.09 1.79
CA PHE A 85 4.49 -9.15 2.26
C PHE A 85 3.35 -9.86 3.02
N LEU A 86 2.87 -10.99 2.49
CA LEU A 86 1.82 -11.80 3.13
C LEU A 86 2.31 -12.54 4.39
N GLY A 87 3.62 -12.60 4.61
CA GLY A 87 4.19 -13.33 5.75
C GLY A 87 4.36 -14.84 5.50
N VAL A 88 4.13 -15.30 4.27
CA VAL A 88 4.24 -16.71 3.89
C VAL A 88 5.70 -17.19 3.92
N GLU A 89 6.66 -16.36 3.46
CA GLU A 89 8.09 -16.69 3.54
C GLU A 89 8.58 -16.99 4.96
N GLN A 90 7.99 -16.33 5.96
CA GLN A 90 8.36 -16.52 7.36
C GLN A 90 7.88 -17.87 7.92
N LEU A 91 6.75 -18.37 7.41
CA LEU A 91 6.25 -19.70 7.77
C LEU A 91 7.18 -20.82 7.28
N PHE A 92 7.74 -20.65 6.08
CA PHE A 92 8.59 -21.65 5.43
C PHE A 92 10.09 -21.45 5.70
N GLN A 93 10.48 -20.55 6.63
CA GLN A 93 11.89 -20.25 6.96
C GLN A 93 12.72 -19.81 5.73
N MET A 94 12.08 -19.33 4.68
CA MET A 94 12.80 -18.77 3.56
C MET A 94 13.51 -17.51 4.06
N GLN A 95 14.83 -17.52 4.00
CA GLN A 95 15.68 -16.40 4.44
C GLN A 95 15.24 -15.15 3.68
N SER A 96 14.55 -14.24 4.39
CA SER A 96 14.38 -12.89 3.89
C SER A 96 15.79 -12.35 3.63
N ARG A 97 16.09 -12.06 2.38
CA ARG A 97 17.33 -11.36 2.00
C ARG A 97 17.32 -10.05 2.77
N ASN A 98 18.08 -9.99 3.83
CA ASN A 98 18.42 -8.77 4.54
C ASN A 98 19.29 -7.93 3.58
N ASN A 99 18.67 -7.35 2.57
CA ASN A 99 19.32 -6.36 1.73
C ASN A 99 19.34 -5.07 2.55
N SER A 100 20.44 -4.86 3.25
CA SER A 100 20.76 -3.63 3.98
C SER A 100 20.91 -2.40 3.06
N LYS A 101 20.64 -2.53 1.76
CA LYS A 101 20.73 -1.45 0.78
C LYS A 101 19.35 -1.00 0.32
N LEU A 102 19.14 0.32 0.33
CA LEU A 102 17.95 0.93 -0.24
C LEU A 102 17.87 0.61 -1.76
N VAL A 103 16.85 -0.10 -2.19
CA VAL A 103 16.67 -0.48 -3.58
C VAL A 103 15.69 0.48 -4.25
N VAL A 104 16.22 1.35 -5.11
CA VAL A 104 15.45 2.31 -5.91
C VAL A 104 15.45 1.85 -7.37
N ARG A 105 14.53 0.94 -7.73
CA ARG A 105 14.41 0.39 -9.11
C ARG A 105 12.96 0.38 -9.59
N GLY A 106 12.76 0.32 -10.90
CA GLY A 106 11.42 0.22 -11.50
C GLY A 106 10.54 1.43 -11.16
N MET A 107 9.33 1.18 -10.67
CA MET A 107 8.35 2.21 -10.32
C MET A 107 8.80 3.11 -9.16
N TYR A 108 9.70 2.65 -8.29
CA TYR A 108 10.26 3.42 -7.18
C TYR A 108 11.15 4.61 -7.64
N ARG A 109 11.51 4.68 -8.92
CA ARG A 109 12.18 5.85 -9.51
C ARG A 109 11.22 7.03 -9.73
N TRP A 110 9.94 6.75 -9.92
CA TRP A 110 8.93 7.75 -10.25
C TRP A 110 8.21 8.28 -9.01
N VAL A 111 7.88 7.38 -8.09
CA VAL A 111 7.26 7.70 -6.80
C VAL A 111 7.79 6.76 -5.72
N ARG A 112 7.81 7.24 -4.48
CA ARG A 112 8.31 6.44 -3.35
C ARG A 112 7.34 5.34 -2.93
N HIS A 113 6.04 5.54 -3.17
CA HIS A 113 5.00 4.57 -2.81
C HIS A 113 4.13 4.19 -4.02
N PRO A 114 4.70 3.43 -4.99
CA PRO A 114 3.99 3.12 -6.24
C PRO A 114 2.71 2.31 -6.04
N LEU A 115 2.68 1.40 -5.07
CA LEU A 115 1.47 0.63 -4.74
C LEU A 115 0.35 1.52 -4.19
N TYR A 116 0.69 2.49 -3.33
CA TYR A 116 -0.29 3.44 -2.81
C TYR A 116 -0.79 4.37 -3.90
N THR A 117 0.09 4.82 -4.80
CA THR A 117 -0.30 5.63 -5.97
C THR A 117 -1.27 4.87 -6.87
N ALA A 118 -0.96 3.62 -7.20
CA ALA A 118 -1.82 2.78 -8.02
C ALA A 118 -3.16 2.50 -7.33
N GLY A 119 -3.17 2.21 -6.03
CA GLY A 119 -4.39 2.04 -5.25
C GLY A 119 -5.27 3.29 -5.24
N LEU A 120 -4.68 4.47 -5.03
CA LEU A 120 -5.40 5.75 -5.10
C LEU A 120 -5.94 6.01 -6.50
N ALA A 121 -5.15 5.78 -7.55
CA ALA A 121 -5.62 5.90 -8.91
C ALA A 121 -6.81 4.98 -9.18
N PHE A 122 -6.76 3.72 -8.73
CA PHE A 122 -7.84 2.75 -8.91
C PHE A 122 -9.15 3.22 -8.27
N ILE A 123 -9.13 3.71 -7.03
CA ILE A 123 -10.36 4.12 -6.32
C ILE A 123 -10.92 5.46 -6.80
N TRP A 124 -10.05 6.42 -7.18
CA TRP A 124 -10.48 7.77 -7.58
C TRP A 124 -10.90 7.87 -9.05
N PHE A 125 -10.43 6.97 -9.92
CA PHE A 125 -10.87 6.89 -11.32
C PHE A 125 -12.06 5.94 -11.50
N SER A 126 -12.90 5.76 -10.45
CA SER A 126 -14.13 4.99 -10.58
C SER A 126 -15.10 5.66 -11.57
N PRO A 127 -15.63 4.91 -12.56
CA PRO A 127 -16.58 5.47 -13.53
C PRO A 127 -17.93 5.83 -12.90
N VAL A 128 -18.23 5.25 -11.74
CA VAL A 128 -19.43 5.59 -10.95
C VAL A 128 -18.98 6.00 -9.57
N MET A 129 -19.47 7.13 -9.09
CA MET A 129 -19.24 7.61 -7.73
C MET A 129 -20.56 7.78 -7.01
N THR A 130 -20.61 7.24 -5.83
CA THR A 130 -21.73 7.39 -4.91
C THR A 130 -21.28 8.08 -3.63
N ALA A 131 -22.22 8.54 -2.81
CA ALA A 131 -21.91 9.20 -1.55
C ALA A 131 -21.13 8.27 -0.60
N ASN A 132 -21.53 7.00 -0.51
CA ASN A 132 -20.87 6.02 0.33
C ASN A 132 -19.46 5.68 -0.19
N LEU A 133 -19.28 5.53 -1.51
CA LEU A 133 -17.97 5.35 -2.13
C LEU A 133 -17.06 6.56 -1.93
N LEU A 134 -17.59 7.77 -2.02
CA LEU A 134 -16.82 8.98 -1.75
C LEU A 134 -16.27 9.01 -0.33
N VAL A 135 -17.12 8.72 0.68
CA VAL A 135 -16.70 8.65 2.08
C VAL A 135 -15.65 7.56 2.29
N LEU A 136 -15.85 6.37 1.69
CA LEU A 136 -14.88 5.29 1.73
C LEU A 136 -13.54 5.72 1.11
N ASN A 137 -13.56 6.32 -0.07
CA ASN A 137 -12.35 6.75 -0.79
C ASN A 137 -11.60 7.84 -0.01
N LEU A 138 -12.30 8.78 0.62
CA LEU A 138 -11.68 9.77 1.50
C LEU A 138 -11.03 9.11 2.71
N GLY A 139 -11.72 8.17 3.35
CA GLY A 139 -11.19 7.41 4.49
C GLY A 139 -9.94 6.59 4.10
N LEU A 140 -10.00 5.86 2.98
CA LEU A 140 -8.87 5.10 2.46
C LEU A 140 -7.69 6.01 2.09
N THR A 141 -7.97 7.18 1.49
CA THR A 141 -6.94 8.16 1.15
C THR A 141 -6.24 8.68 2.41
N ALA A 142 -7.02 9.08 3.43
CA ALA A 142 -6.46 9.51 4.71
C ALA A 142 -5.61 8.39 5.36
N TYR A 143 -6.12 7.16 5.37
CA TYR A 143 -5.41 6.00 5.88
C TYR A 143 -4.07 5.76 5.17
N ILE A 144 -4.08 5.79 3.83
CA ILE A 144 -2.87 5.64 3.00
C ILE A 144 -1.85 6.75 3.29
N LEU A 145 -2.30 8.01 3.35
CA LEU A 145 -1.42 9.15 3.61
C LEU A 145 -0.76 9.07 4.99
N ILE A 146 -1.54 8.69 6.00
CA ILE A 146 -1.03 8.50 7.37
C ILE A 146 -0.06 7.33 7.40
N GLY A 147 -0.44 6.19 6.83
CA GLY A 147 0.39 4.98 6.75
C GLY A 147 1.73 5.24 6.06
N ALA A 148 1.71 5.90 4.90
CA ALA A 148 2.91 6.26 4.16
C ALA A 148 3.86 7.15 4.99
N ARG A 149 3.33 8.13 5.75
CA ARG A 149 4.16 8.97 6.63
C ARG A 149 4.83 8.17 7.75
N PHE A 150 4.13 7.20 8.35
CA PHE A 150 4.72 6.32 9.36
C PHE A 150 5.80 5.41 8.76
N GLU A 151 5.55 4.88 7.57
CA GLU A 151 6.51 4.07 6.84
C GLU A 151 7.77 4.86 6.48
N GLU A 152 7.64 6.10 5.98
CA GLU A 152 8.77 6.98 5.69
C GLU A 152 9.60 7.31 6.93
N ARG A 153 8.96 7.54 8.08
CA ARG A 153 9.70 7.74 9.34
C ARG A 153 10.51 6.51 9.73
N LYS A 154 9.96 5.31 9.52
CA LYS A 154 10.67 4.05 9.76
C LYS A 154 11.85 3.90 8.81
N LEU A 155 11.64 4.08 7.49
CA LEU A 155 12.69 3.98 6.48
C LEU A 155 13.81 5.01 6.70
N ARG A 156 13.46 6.22 7.13
CA ARG A 156 14.46 7.23 7.47
C ARG A 156 15.31 6.86 8.67
N ARG A 157 14.74 6.17 9.66
CA ARG A 157 15.52 5.64 10.80
C ARG A 157 16.42 4.46 10.40
N GLU A 158 15.98 3.66 9.44
CA GLU A 158 16.67 2.46 8.98
C GLU A 158 17.81 2.77 8.00
N TYR A 159 17.56 3.68 7.04
CA TYR A 159 18.50 3.98 5.94
C TYR A 159 19.17 5.36 6.06
N GLY A 160 18.81 6.18 7.05
CA GLY A 160 19.45 7.47 7.33
C GLY A 160 19.46 8.44 6.14
N GLU A 161 20.65 8.97 5.83
CA GLU A 161 20.85 9.96 4.76
C GLU A 161 20.53 9.42 3.38
N ALA A 162 20.77 8.15 3.10
CA ALA A 162 20.44 7.56 1.80
C ALA A 162 18.94 7.65 1.48
N TYR A 163 18.08 7.48 2.50
CA TYR A 163 16.65 7.69 2.33
C TYR A 163 16.27 9.18 2.26
N ALA A 164 16.96 10.04 2.99
CA ALA A 164 16.73 11.48 2.93
C ALA A 164 17.02 12.05 1.53
N GLU A 165 18.12 11.64 0.89
CA GLU A 165 18.43 12.01 -0.49
C GLU A 165 17.38 11.47 -1.48
N TYR A 166 16.91 10.25 -1.28
CA TYR A 166 15.85 9.67 -2.09
C TYR A 166 14.55 10.46 -1.96
N GLN A 167 14.19 10.93 -0.75
CA GLN A 167 13.02 11.78 -0.51
C GLN A 167 13.10 13.11 -1.26
N GLN A 168 14.29 13.71 -1.37
CA GLN A 168 14.49 14.98 -2.09
C GLN A 168 14.31 14.81 -3.61
N ARG A 169 14.73 13.68 -4.15
CA ARG A 169 14.72 13.42 -5.60
C ARG A 169 13.40 12.86 -6.11
N THR A 170 12.71 12.05 -5.30
CA THR A 170 11.52 11.31 -5.71
C THR A 170 10.30 11.74 -4.90
N PRO A 171 9.19 12.12 -5.55
CA PRO A 171 7.95 12.47 -4.86
C PRO A 171 7.31 11.28 -4.17
N MET A 172 6.44 11.54 -3.18
CA MET A 172 5.81 10.51 -2.37
C MET A 172 4.81 9.66 -3.18
N LEU A 173 3.81 10.30 -3.81
CA LEU A 173 2.69 9.62 -4.47
C LEU A 173 2.45 10.10 -5.91
N VAL A 174 2.58 11.40 -6.20
CA VAL A 174 2.27 11.95 -7.52
C VAL A 174 3.55 12.14 -8.31
N PRO A 175 3.71 11.49 -9.48
CA PRO A 175 4.90 11.66 -10.32
C PRO A 175 5.07 13.12 -10.73
N ARG A 176 6.29 13.64 -10.65
CA ARG A 176 6.60 14.97 -11.20
C ARG A 176 6.78 14.85 -12.71
N LEU A 177 5.78 15.32 -13.45
CA LEU A 177 5.89 15.44 -14.90
C LEU A 177 6.92 16.54 -15.24
N GLY A 178 8.05 16.17 -15.84
CA GLY A 178 9.03 17.14 -16.35
C GLY A 178 10.46 17.09 -15.79
N ARG A 179 10.76 16.29 -14.79
CA ARG A 179 12.15 16.09 -14.36
C ARG A 179 12.71 14.80 -14.96
N LYS A 180 13.57 14.92 -15.98
CA LYS A 180 14.37 13.78 -16.47
C LYS A 180 15.08 13.18 -15.27
N ALA A 181 14.84 11.89 -15.01
CA ALA A 181 15.65 11.13 -14.07
C ALA A 181 17.09 11.19 -14.58
N SER A 182 17.94 11.97 -13.94
CA SER A 182 19.37 11.94 -14.21
C SER A 182 19.86 10.55 -13.86
N LEU A 183 20.12 9.76 -14.91
CA LEU A 183 20.80 8.49 -14.83
C LEU A 183 22.25 8.78 -14.44
N GLN A 184 22.62 8.49 -13.21
CA GLN A 184 23.99 8.19 -12.77
C GLN A 184 23.98 6.89 -11.99
#